data_c482894a6d52321fb467c2cc7ef54abe
#
_entry.id   c482894a6d52321fb467c2cc7ef54abe
#
_cell.length_a   1.000
_cell.length_b   1.000
_cell.length_c   1.000
_cell.angle_alpha   90.00
_cell.angle_beta   90.00
_cell.angle_gamma   90.00
#
_symmetry.space_group_name_H-M   'P 1'
#
loop_
_entity.id
_entity.type
_entity.pdbx_description
1 polymer ?
#
loop_
_entity_poly.entity_id
_entity_poly.type
_entity_poly.pdbx_seq_one_letter_code
_entity_poly.pdbx_strand_id
1 'polypeptide(L)'
;MQWEWLWGLGGLGIGGFIGFWLGRWRPRREEWNQAVQPLRSALVEAEPGVARGERLALDPSLLDAFRQVASRREFYRFASGIEYVNLQLAAAHAAHHDREERQLLLDQARVSLANLQDSLRRR
;
A
#
# COMPACT_ATOMS: atom_id res chain seq x y z
N MET A 1 -36.51 -10.36 -28.98
CA MET A 1 -36.48 -10.48 -27.50
C MET A 1 -35.09 -10.38 -26.90
N GLN A 2 -34.08 -11.00 -27.48
CA GLN A 2 -32.71 -10.88 -26.99
C GLN A 2 -32.02 -9.53 -27.31
N TRP A 3 -32.55 -8.80 -28.26
CA TRP A 3 -32.00 -7.54 -28.74
C TRP A 3 -32.41 -6.32 -27.89
N GLU A 4 -33.59 -6.36 -27.28
CA GLU A 4 -34.11 -5.22 -26.50
C GLU A 4 -33.34 -5.03 -25.20
N TRP A 5 -32.96 -6.09 -24.53
CA TRP A 5 -32.14 -5.96 -23.32
C TRP A 5 -30.66 -5.63 -23.64
N LEU A 6 -30.18 -6.02 -24.84
CA LEU A 6 -28.86 -5.58 -25.34
C LEU A 6 -28.81 -4.07 -25.58
N TRP A 7 -29.92 -3.50 -26.07
CA TRP A 7 -30.03 -2.04 -26.22
C TRP A 7 -30.12 -1.34 -24.85
N GLY A 8 -30.86 -1.90 -23.94
CA GLY A 8 -30.92 -1.41 -22.55
C GLY A 8 -29.58 -1.47 -21.85
N LEU A 9 -28.84 -2.57 -22.01
CA LEU A 9 -27.49 -2.75 -21.50
C LEU A 9 -26.48 -1.84 -22.21
N GLY A 10 -26.64 -1.61 -23.51
CA GLY A 10 -25.81 -0.69 -24.26
C GLY A 10 -25.97 0.75 -23.79
N GLY A 11 -27.23 1.20 -23.55
CA GLY A 11 -27.53 2.52 -23.00
C GLY A 11 -27.03 2.68 -21.56
N LEU A 12 -27.25 1.67 -20.71
CA LEU A 12 -26.73 1.63 -19.36
C LEU A 12 -25.19 1.55 -19.34
N GLY A 13 -24.61 0.80 -20.28
CA GLY A 13 -23.16 0.70 -20.43
C GLY A 13 -22.49 2.01 -20.79
N ILE A 14 -23.07 2.78 -21.72
CA ILE A 14 -22.56 4.10 -22.13
C ILE A 14 -22.79 5.13 -21.03
N GLY A 15 -23.97 5.21 -20.45
CA GLY A 15 -24.29 6.11 -19.35
C GLY A 15 -23.50 5.76 -18.10
N GLY A 16 -23.39 4.48 -17.78
CA GLY A 16 -22.57 3.98 -16.67
C GLY A 16 -21.09 4.23 -16.91
N PHE A 17 -20.60 4.07 -18.13
CA PHE A 17 -19.21 4.33 -18.48
C PHE A 17 -18.85 5.82 -18.37
N ILE A 18 -19.70 6.71 -18.87
CA ILE A 18 -19.50 8.17 -18.77
C ILE A 18 -19.62 8.59 -17.31
N GLY A 19 -20.65 8.14 -16.58
CA GLY A 19 -20.81 8.41 -15.15
C GLY A 19 -19.66 7.84 -14.33
N PHE A 20 -19.23 6.63 -14.64
CA PHE A 20 -18.07 6.00 -14.03
C PHE A 20 -16.78 6.77 -14.34
N TRP A 21 -16.63 7.26 -15.56
CA TRP A 21 -15.45 8.00 -16.00
C TRP A 21 -15.40 9.40 -15.37
N LEU A 22 -16.51 10.11 -15.35
CA LEU A 22 -16.63 11.42 -14.71
C LEU A 22 -16.53 11.32 -13.20
N GLY A 23 -17.10 10.27 -12.60
CA GLY A 23 -17.01 9.98 -11.18
C GLY A 23 -15.63 9.47 -10.75
N ARG A 24 -14.85 8.92 -11.68
CA ARG A 24 -13.55 8.31 -11.39
C ARG A 24 -12.43 9.33 -11.17
N TRP A 25 -12.59 10.56 -11.67
CA TRP A 25 -11.57 11.59 -11.55
C TRP A 25 -11.54 12.25 -10.17
N ARG A 26 -12.70 12.48 -9.55
CA ARG A 26 -12.80 13.03 -8.20
C ARG A 26 -12.76 11.95 -7.11
N PRO A 27 -13.55 10.86 -7.19
CA PRO A 27 -13.52 9.80 -6.18
C PRO A 27 -12.18 9.09 -6.07
N ARG A 28 -11.40 8.99 -7.15
CA ARG A 28 -10.08 8.34 -7.12
C ARG A 28 -9.09 8.99 -6.18
N ARG A 29 -9.05 10.32 -6.13
CA ARG A 29 -8.17 11.03 -5.19
C ARG A 29 -8.63 10.82 -3.76
N GLU A 30 -9.91 10.91 -3.51
CA GLU A 30 -10.50 10.70 -2.19
C GLU A 30 -10.35 9.25 -1.75
N GLU A 31 -10.67 8.30 -2.62
CA GLU A 31 -10.49 6.87 -2.35
C GLU A 31 -9.03 6.53 -2.08
N TRP A 32 -8.12 7.04 -2.87
CA TRP A 32 -6.68 6.89 -2.65
C TRP A 32 -6.28 7.47 -1.29
N ASN A 33 -6.65 8.71 -1.02
CA ASN A 33 -6.30 9.38 0.23
C ASN A 33 -6.91 8.67 1.44
N GLN A 34 -8.15 8.19 1.32
CA GLN A 34 -8.82 7.43 2.39
C GLN A 34 -8.15 6.08 2.66
N ALA A 35 -7.69 5.39 1.63
CA ALA A 35 -7.00 4.11 1.79
C ALA A 35 -5.55 4.28 2.27
N VAL A 36 -4.88 5.32 1.80
CA VAL A 36 -3.47 5.60 2.10
C VAL A 36 -3.29 6.19 3.49
N GLN A 37 -4.22 7.03 3.96
CA GLN A 37 -4.09 7.68 5.27
C GLN A 37 -3.94 6.70 6.43
N PRO A 38 -4.81 5.66 6.58
CA PRO A 38 -4.62 4.67 7.64
C PRO A 38 -3.32 3.87 7.50
N LEU A 39 -2.92 3.56 6.28
CA LEU A 39 -1.65 2.87 6.00
C LEU A 39 -0.45 3.71 6.43
N ARG A 40 -0.43 4.98 6.09
CA ARG A 40 0.63 5.90 6.51
C ARG A 40 0.69 6.02 8.02
N SER A 41 -0.45 6.14 8.68
CA SER A 41 -0.54 6.17 10.14
C SER A 41 0.01 4.88 10.76
N ALA A 42 -0.34 3.73 10.20
CA ALA A 42 0.16 2.44 10.66
C ALA A 42 1.68 2.32 10.50
N LEU A 43 2.24 2.82 9.39
CA LEU A 43 3.69 2.84 9.17
C LEU A 43 4.41 3.76 10.14
N VAL A 44 3.85 4.94 10.42
CA VAL A 44 4.41 5.88 11.41
C VAL A 44 4.38 5.26 12.81
N GLU A 45 3.28 4.60 13.18
CA GLU A 45 3.17 3.90 14.47
C GLU A 45 4.13 2.71 14.57
N ALA A 46 4.42 2.05 13.46
CA ALA A 46 5.35 0.92 13.41
C ALA A 46 6.82 1.35 13.45
N GLU A 47 7.13 2.61 13.16
CA GLU A 47 8.51 3.11 13.08
C GLU A 47 9.34 2.83 14.34
N PRO A 48 8.86 3.12 15.58
CA PRO A 48 9.62 2.78 16.78
C PRO A 48 9.89 1.28 16.94
N GLY A 49 8.92 0.43 16.56
CA GLY A 49 9.07 -1.02 16.58
C GLY A 49 10.14 -1.49 15.61
N VAL A 50 10.15 -0.97 14.38
CA VAL A 50 11.16 -1.27 13.37
C VAL A 50 12.54 -0.84 13.86
N ALA A 51 12.65 0.33 14.49
CA ALA A 51 13.91 0.80 15.07
C ALA A 51 14.45 -0.13 16.16
N ARG A 52 13.56 -0.86 16.85
CA ARG A 52 13.91 -1.88 17.85
C ARG A 52 14.15 -3.27 17.27
N GLY A 53 13.93 -3.44 15.97
CA GLY A 53 14.06 -4.73 15.29
C GLY A 53 12.77 -5.56 15.28
N GLU A 54 11.63 -4.99 15.64
CA GLU A 54 10.35 -5.67 15.57
C GLU A 54 9.85 -5.78 14.13
N ARG A 55 9.26 -6.92 13.81
CA ARG A 55 8.71 -7.18 12.47
C ARG A 55 7.60 -6.18 12.14
N LEU A 56 7.65 -5.67 10.92
CA LEU A 56 6.58 -4.85 10.38
C LEU A 56 5.38 -5.72 9.99
N ALA A 57 4.28 -5.60 10.72
CA ALA A 57 3.03 -6.27 10.44
C ALA A 57 1.93 -5.23 10.28
N LEU A 58 1.26 -5.24 9.13
CA LEU A 58 0.14 -4.36 8.84
C LEU A 58 -1.17 -5.14 8.88
N ASP A 59 -2.24 -4.47 9.29
CA ASP A 59 -3.58 -5.04 9.28
C ASP A 59 -3.95 -5.43 7.85
N PRO A 60 -4.36 -6.69 7.59
CA PRO A 60 -4.79 -7.13 6.26
C PRO A 60 -5.91 -6.28 5.67
N SER A 61 -6.81 -5.73 6.49
CA SER A 61 -7.90 -4.87 6.02
C SER A 61 -7.38 -3.58 5.38
N LEU A 62 -6.29 -3.01 5.90
CA LEU A 62 -5.65 -1.83 5.33
C LEU A 62 -5.00 -2.14 3.98
N LEU A 63 -4.39 -3.31 3.86
CA LEU A 63 -3.80 -3.76 2.60
C LEU A 63 -4.86 -4.05 1.55
N ASP A 64 -5.98 -4.64 1.93
CA ASP A 64 -7.11 -4.89 1.02
C ASP A 64 -7.71 -3.59 0.50
N ALA A 65 -7.91 -2.60 1.37
CA ALA A 65 -8.38 -1.28 0.97
C ALA A 65 -7.42 -0.60 -0.01
N PHE A 66 -6.13 -0.68 0.24
CA PHE A 66 -5.10 -0.15 -0.64
C PHE A 66 -5.07 -0.88 -1.99
N ARG A 67 -5.21 -2.22 -1.97
CA ARG A 67 -5.27 -3.04 -3.18
C ARG A 67 -6.41 -2.63 -4.11
N GLN A 68 -7.55 -2.21 -3.57
CA GLN A 68 -8.70 -1.79 -4.36
C GLN A 68 -8.47 -0.47 -5.11
N VAL A 69 -7.66 0.42 -4.58
CA VAL A 69 -7.42 1.76 -5.15
C VAL A 69 -6.09 1.87 -5.89
N ALA A 70 -5.12 1.02 -5.59
CA ALA A 70 -3.81 1.01 -6.20
C ALA A 70 -3.80 0.18 -7.49
N SER A 71 -2.92 0.53 -8.43
CA SER A 71 -2.62 -0.34 -9.56
C SER A 71 -1.91 -1.60 -9.08
N ARG A 72 -1.93 -2.65 -9.92
CA ARG A 72 -1.18 -3.88 -9.65
C ARG A 72 0.29 -3.60 -9.33
N ARG A 73 0.89 -2.71 -10.10
CA ARG A 73 2.30 -2.34 -9.97
C ARG A 73 2.57 -1.61 -8.65
N GLU A 74 1.72 -0.66 -8.29
CA GLU A 74 1.83 0.08 -7.04
C GLU A 74 1.65 -0.83 -5.83
N PHE A 75 0.65 -1.70 -5.87
CA PHE A 75 0.42 -2.67 -4.80
C PHE A 75 1.58 -3.65 -4.66
N TYR A 76 2.08 -4.19 -5.78
CA TYR A 76 3.21 -5.11 -5.78
C TYR A 76 4.48 -4.46 -5.22
N ARG A 77 4.76 -3.23 -5.61
CA ARG A 77 5.89 -2.48 -5.07
C ARG A 77 5.79 -2.27 -3.58
N PHE A 78 4.60 -1.93 -3.10
CA PHE A 78 4.36 -1.73 -1.68
C PHE A 78 4.52 -3.03 -0.89
N ALA A 79 3.88 -4.10 -1.34
CA ALA A 79 3.98 -5.41 -0.70
C ALA A 79 5.41 -5.94 -0.69
N SER A 80 6.13 -5.80 -1.80
CA SER A 80 7.55 -6.16 -1.90
C SER A 80 8.42 -5.33 -0.96
N GLY A 81 8.10 -4.05 -0.80
CA GLY A 81 8.79 -3.16 0.12
C GLY A 81 8.61 -3.59 1.58
N ILE A 82 7.42 -4.04 1.97
CA ILE A 82 7.16 -4.58 3.31
C ILE A 82 8.00 -5.84 3.53
N GLU A 83 8.01 -6.76 2.57
CA GLU A 83 8.82 -7.99 2.65
C GLU A 83 10.31 -7.66 2.77
N TYR A 84 10.78 -6.67 2.02
CA TYR A 84 12.17 -6.23 2.07
C TYR A 84 12.55 -5.69 3.44
N VAL A 85 11.70 -4.85 4.05
CA VAL A 85 11.90 -4.37 5.42
C VAL A 85 11.99 -5.54 6.39
N ASN A 86 11.08 -6.50 6.30
CA ASN A 86 11.06 -7.67 7.17
C ASN A 86 12.28 -8.58 6.97
N LEU A 87 12.78 -8.70 5.75
CA LEU A 87 14.03 -9.42 5.47
C LEU A 87 15.22 -8.74 6.12
N GLN A 88 15.30 -7.42 6.07
CA GLN A 88 16.36 -6.67 6.75
C GLN A 88 16.27 -6.81 8.27
N LEU A 89 15.07 -6.80 8.84
CA LEU A 89 14.84 -7.01 10.26
C LEU A 89 15.22 -8.43 10.69
N ALA A 90 14.88 -9.43 9.90
CA ALA A 90 15.27 -10.82 10.13
C ALA A 90 16.80 -10.97 10.07
N ALA A 91 17.46 -10.34 9.11
CA ALA A 91 18.92 -10.34 9.01
C ALA A 91 19.58 -9.63 10.21
N ALA A 92 18.99 -8.53 10.68
CA ALA A 92 19.45 -7.84 11.89
C ALA A 92 19.33 -8.73 13.14
N HIS A 93 18.24 -9.50 13.22
CA HIS A 93 18.05 -10.45 14.32
C HIS A 93 19.10 -11.59 14.26
N ALA A 94 19.39 -12.10 13.06
CA ALA A 94 20.41 -13.11 12.87
C ALA A 94 21.82 -12.58 13.21
N ALA A 95 22.06 -11.29 13.02
CA ALA A 95 23.35 -10.60 13.31
C ALA A 95 23.43 -10.08 14.76
N HIS A 96 22.71 -10.69 15.71
CA HIS A 96 22.64 -10.21 17.11
C HIS A 96 23.99 -10.20 17.83
N HIS A 97 24.97 -10.96 17.36
CA HIS A 97 26.34 -10.99 17.91
C HIS A 97 27.23 -9.83 17.43
N ASP A 98 26.84 -9.15 16.34
CA ASP A 98 27.59 -8.02 15.77
C ASP A 98 26.73 -6.76 15.84
N ARG A 99 27.07 -5.88 16.78
CA ARG A 99 26.32 -4.63 16.99
C ARG A 99 26.36 -3.70 15.78
N GLU A 100 27.50 -3.62 15.11
CA GLU A 100 27.69 -2.72 13.96
C GLU A 100 26.83 -3.19 12.79
N GLU A 101 26.88 -4.48 12.47
CA GLU A 101 26.10 -5.07 11.38
C GLU A 101 24.59 -4.97 11.70
N ARG A 102 24.21 -5.29 12.93
CA ARG A 102 22.82 -5.16 13.37
C ARG A 102 22.32 -3.73 13.24
N GLN A 103 23.11 -2.75 13.69
CA GLN A 103 22.71 -1.35 13.61
C GLN A 103 22.61 -0.88 12.17
N LEU A 104 23.54 -1.30 11.32
CA LEU A 104 23.48 -1.01 9.88
C LEU A 104 22.22 -1.55 9.23
N LEU A 105 21.87 -2.79 9.53
CA LEU A 105 20.64 -3.42 9.00
C LEU A 105 19.37 -2.75 9.52
N LEU A 106 19.34 -2.36 10.79
CA LEU A 106 18.22 -1.60 11.36
C LEU A 106 18.08 -0.23 10.72
N ASP A 107 19.19 0.46 10.47
CA ASP A 107 19.18 1.75 9.78
C ASP A 107 18.70 1.61 8.34
N GLN A 108 19.11 0.56 7.64
CA GLN A 108 18.61 0.25 6.31
C GLN A 108 17.11 -0.05 6.31
N ALA A 109 16.62 -0.79 7.30
CA ALA A 109 15.20 -1.06 7.46
C ALA A 109 14.40 0.23 7.68
N ARG A 110 14.91 1.17 8.46
CA ARG A 110 14.29 2.48 8.68
C ARG A 110 14.23 3.30 7.41
N VAL A 111 15.29 3.30 6.60
CA VAL A 111 15.31 3.98 5.29
C VAL A 111 14.28 3.35 4.35
N SER A 112 14.20 2.03 4.31
CA SER A 112 13.22 1.32 3.51
C SER A 112 11.78 1.63 3.95
N LEU A 113 11.55 1.74 5.26
CA LEU A 113 10.26 2.15 5.82
C LEU A 113 9.90 3.59 5.40
N ALA A 114 10.85 4.51 5.44
CA ALA A 114 10.66 5.88 4.99
C ALA A 114 10.31 5.92 3.50
N ASN A 115 10.94 5.09 2.68
CA ASN A 115 10.61 4.97 1.25
C ASN A 115 9.20 4.44 1.03
N LEU A 116 8.74 3.51 1.86
CA LEU A 116 7.34 3.05 1.83
C LEU A 116 6.37 4.17 2.17
N GLN A 117 6.66 4.97 3.19
CA GLN A 117 5.85 6.13 3.56
C GLN A 117 5.78 7.15 2.42
N ASP A 118 6.90 7.41 1.75
CA ASP A 118 6.95 8.32 0.60
C ASP A 118 6.14 7.82 -0.59
N SER A 119 6.06 6.50 -0.80
CA SER A 119 5.27 5.92 -1.87
C SER A 119 3.76 6.10 -1.66
N LEU A 120 3.32 6.37 -0.43
CA LEU A 120 1.93 6.56 -0.04
C LEU A 120 1.55 8.05 0.07
N ARG A 121 2.14 8.90 -0.74
CA ARG A 121 1.80 10.34 -0.72
C ARG A 121 0.35 10.59 -1.11
N ARG A 122 -0.26 11.61 -0.49
CA ARG A 122 -1.57 12.10 -0.88
C ARG A 122 -1.53 12.59 -2.32
N ARG A 123 -2.59 12.29 -3.04
CA ARG A 123 -2.77 12.74 -4.42
C ARG A 123 -3.72 13.93 -4.52
#